data_3383c0a2c2d329febeda626c703f8569
#
_entry.id   3383c0a2c2d329febeda626c703f8569
#
_cell.length_a   1.000
_cell.length_b   1.000
_cell.length_c   1.000
_cell.angle_alpha   90.00
_cell.angle_beta   90.00
_cell.angle_gamma   90.00
#
_symmetry.space_group_name_H-M   'P 1'
#
loop_
_entity.id
_entity.type
_entity.pdbx_description
1 polymer ?
#
loop_
_entity_poly.entity_id
_entity_poly.type
_entity_poly.pdbx_seq_one_letter_code
_entity_poly.pdbx_strand_id
1 'polypeptide(L)'
;MLRLCLTLCLLCLIAPSGAAEPPAPGGCLPSGNGYLRARIRGALNLDIDWANAEVECEGGPRPDGSGVRVSFAGPPHGDGRRLRLVFGVGSVREGRAGHDLPTNLTVIFEGEERLFSTRGADHCTVDELRQERVGALGGPKRSWRIIARGFCIAPASTLNSDARILVSRFDFAGQAVFEDSP
;
A
#
# COMPACT_ATOMS: atom_id res chain seq x y z
N MET A 1 -60.31 -58.40 -1.86
CA MET A 1 -59.11 -58.17 -2.67
C MET A 1 -58.58 -56.75 -2.40
N LEU A 2 -57.58 -56.66 -1.53
CA LEU A 2 -57.08 -55.42 -0.98
C LEU A 2 -55.80 -55.00 -1.78
N ARG A 3 -55.82 -53.90 -2.50
CA ARG A 3 -54.66 -53.35 -3.20
C ARG A 3 -54.02 -52.29 -2.34
N LEU A 4 -52.86 -52.63 -1.81
CA LEU A 4 -52.00 -51.76 -1.03
C LEU A 4 -51.15 -50.89 -2.01
N CYS A 5 -51.42 -49.59 -2.06
CA CYS A 5 -50.61 -48.64 -2.80
C CYS A 5 -49.47 -48.14 -1.89
N LEU A 6 -48.23 -48.53 -2.20
CA LEU A 6 -47.03 -48.12 -1.51
C LEU A 6 -46.53 -46.83 -2.19
N THR A 7 -46.74 -45.66 -1.54
CA THR A 7 -46.21 -44.36 -2.01
C THR A 7 -44.82 -44.18 -1.43
N LEU A 8 -43.82 -44.27 -2.31
CA LEU A 8 -42.40 -44.03 -1.99
C LEU A 8 -42.13 -42.52 -2.00
N CYS A 9 -42.02 -41.92 -0.83
CA CYS A 9 -41.61 -40.51 -0.68
C CYS A 9 -40.09 -40.38 -0.85
N LEU A 10 -39.68 -39.87 -1.98
CA LEU A 10 -38.28 -39.55 -2.27
C LEU A 10 -37.92 -38.19 -1.62
N LEU A 11 -37.32 -38.22 -0.43
CA LEU A 11 -36.74 -37.01 0.19
C LEU A 11 -35.50 -36.59 -0.57
N CYS A 12 -35.60 -35.56 -1.40
CA CYS A 12 -34.44 -34.82 -1.93
C CYS A 12 -33.76 -34.06 -0.80
N LEU A 13 -32.61 -34.53 -0.34
CA LEU A 13 -31.69 -33.80 0.51
C LEU A 13 -31.04 -32.70 -0.33
N ILE A 14 -31.53 -31.45 -0.20
CA ILE A 14 -30.90 -30.27 -0.75
C ILE A 14 -29.77 -29.89 0.22
N ALA A 15 -28.52 -30.20 -0.16
CA ALA A 15 -27.35 -29.72 0.54
C ALA A 15 -27.22 -28.18 0.33
N PRO A 16 -27.04 -27.38 1.38
CA PRO A 16 -26.77 -25.96 1.19
C PRO A 16 -25.41 -25.83 0.51
N SER A 17 -25.39 -25.29 -0.72
CA SER A 17 -24.19 -24.81 -1.37
C SER A 17 -23.64 -23.64 -0.55
N GLY A 18 -22.62 -23.89 0.26
CA GLY A 18 -21.85 -22.84 0.91
C GLY A 18 -21.25 -21.95 -0.18
N ALA A 19 -21.82 -20.76 -0.38
CA ALA A 19 -21.16 -19.70 -1.15
C ALA A 19 -19.84 -19.41 -0.44
N ALA A 20 -18.71 -19.64 -1.12
CA ALA A 20 -17.42 -19.25 -0.62
C ALA A 20 -17.46 -17.72 -0.42
N GLU A 21 -17.26 -17.28 0.82
CA GLU A 21 -17.13 -15.88 1.17
C GLU A 21 -15.99 -15.31 0.33
N PRO A 22 -16.19 -14.19 -0.40
CA PRO A 22 -15.11 -13.56 -1.17
C PRO A 22 -13.95 -13.28 -0.19
N PRO A 23 -12.70 -13.56 -0.59
CA PRO A 23 -11.56 -13.29 0.28
C PRO A 23 -11.65 -11.83 0.73
N ALA A 24 -11.56 -11.60 2.03
CA ALA A 24 -11.46 -10.27 2.60
C ALA A 24 -10.37 -9.51 1.83
N PRO A 25 -10.58 -8.22 1.48
CA PRO A 25 -9.58 -7.45 0.77
C PRO A 25 -8.26 -7.59 1.54
N GLY A 26 -7.35 -8.35 0.94
CA GLY A 26 -6.06 -8.66 1.55
C GLY A 26 -5.35 -7.34 1.72
N GLY A 27 -4.85 -7.06 2.93
CA GLY A 27 -4.13 -5.84 3.21
C GLY A 27 -2.94 -5.60 2.27
N CYS A 28 -1.98 -4.80 2.64
CA CYS A 28 -0.87 -4.35 1.80
C CYS A 28 -0.10 -5.48 1.10
N LEU A 29 0.20 -6.57 1.80
CA LEU A 29 0.94 -7.72 1.29
C LEU A 29 0.22 -9.05 1.58
N PRO A 30 0.19 -9.99 0.63
CA PRO A 30 -0.42 -11.31 0.85
C PRO A 30 0.21 -12.09 2.02
N SER A 31 1.50 -11.85 2.29
CA SER A 31 2.25 -12.47 3.40
C SER A 31 1.91 -11.88 4.78
N GLY A 32 1.07 -10.85 4.85
CA GLY A 32 0.66 -10.22 6.11
C GLY A 32 1.72 -9.33 6.76
N ASN A 33 2.86 -9.09 6.11
CA ASN A 33 4.01 -8.37 6.69
C ASN A 33 4.25 -6.99 6.06
N GLY A 34 3.21 -6.39 5.48
CA GLY A 34 3.20 -4.99 5.07
C GLY A 34 2.96 -4.07 6.26
N TYR A 35 3.45 -2.85 6.19
CA TYR A 35 3.19 -1.83 7.21
C TYR A 35 3.61 -0.45 6.75
N LEU A 36 3.11 0.59 7.44
CA LEU A 36 3.64 1.94 7.38
C LEU A 36 3.73 2.53 8.79
N ARG A 37 4.90 3.02 9.17
CA ARG A 37 5.13 3.85 10.34
C ARG A 37 5.66 5.20 9.90
N ALA A 38 5.09 6.27 10.43
CA ALA A 38 5.57 7.61 10.11
C ALA A 38 5.26 8.59 11.25
N ARG A 39 6.13 9.59 11.40
CA ARG A 39 5.91 10.70 12.33
C ARG A 39 5.76 11.98 11.55
N ILE A 40 4.59 12.60 11.63
CA ILE A 40 4.22 13.84 10.95
C ILE A 40 4.03 14.94 12.00
N ARG A 41 4.61 16.12 11.75
CA ARG A 41 4.51 17.30 12.61
C ARG A 41 4.31 18.58 11.79
N GLY A 42 3.67 19.57 12.40
CA GLY A 42 3.38 20.87 11.78
C GLY A 42 1.88 21.13 11.68
N ALA A 43 1.36 21.46 10.51
CA ALA A 43 -0.07 21.65 10.28
C ALA A 43 -0.91 20.37 10.50
N LEU A 44 -0.25 19.22 10.55
CA LEU A 44 -0.78 17.94 10.98
C LEU A 44 0.19 17.32 12.00
N ASN A 45 -0.34 16.89 13.16
CA ASN A 45 0.42 16.17 14.16
C ASN A 45 -0.13 14.76 14.28
N LEU A 46 0.59 13.77 13.73
CA LEU A 46 0.15 12.39 13.64
C LEU A 46 1.34 11.45 13.77
N ASP A 47 1.19 10.42 14.59
CA ASP A 47 2.04 9.24 14.61
C ASP A 47 1.27 8.09 13.96
N ILE A 48 1.78 7.61 12.84
CA ILE A 48 1.21 6.50 12.06
C ILE A 48 1.91 5.22 12.48
N ASP A 49 1.14 4.17 12.74
CA ASP A 49 1.59 2.78 12.89
C ASP A 49 0.49 1.87 12.33
N TRP A 50 0.45 1.74 11.00
CA TRP A 50 -0.52 0.92 10.30
C TRP A 50 0.05 -0.45 10.00
N ALA A 51 -0.62 -1.48 10.51
CA ALA A 51 -0.30 -2.88 10.21
C ALA A 51 -0.84 -3.29 8.82
N ASN A 52 -0.40 -4.44 8.34
CA ASN A 52 -0.76 -4.96 7.01
C ASN A 52 -2.26 -4.96 6.70
N ALA A 53 -3.08 -5.35 7.68
CA ALA A 53 -4.53 -5.43 7.50
C ALA A 53 -5.23 -4.07 7.50
N GLU A 54 -4.56 -3.03 8.00
CA GLU A 54 -5.11 -1.68 8.15
C GLU A 54 -4.76 -0.78 6.96
N VAL A 55 -3.82 -1.20 6.10
CA VAL A 55 -3.29 -0.38 5.03
C VAL A 55 -3.39 -1.08 3.68
N GLU A 56 -3.85 -0.35 2.69
CA GLU A 56 -3.73 -0.75 1.29
C GLU A 56 -2.43 -0.18 0.73
N CYS A 57 -1.67 -0.98 0.02
CA CYS A 57 -0.48 -0.49 -0.65
C CYS A 57 -0.42 -0.90 -2.12
N GLU A 58 0.18 -0.04 -2.91
CA GLU A 58 0.45 -0.25 -4.32
C GLU A 58 1.79 0.37 -4.68
N GLY A 59 2.45 -0.16 -5.67
CA GLY A 59 3.70 0.42 -6.15
C GLY A 59 4.17 -0.20 -7.46
N GLY A 60 5.16 0.47 -8.04
CA GLY A 60 5.78 0.08 -9.29
C GLY A 60 6.90 1.05 -9.67
N PRO A 61 7.43 0.95 -10.89
CA PRO A 61 8.39 1.91 -11.41
C PRO A 61 7.84 3.34 -11.34
N ARG A 62 8.71 4.30 -11.09
CA ARG A 62 8.36 5.72 -11.27
C ARG A 62 8.09 6.00 -12.74
N PRO A 63 7.18 6.95 -13.07
CA PRO A 63 6.87 7.28 -14.47
C PRO A 63 8.09 7.74 -15.29
N ASP A 64 9.08 8.34 -14.62
CA ASP A 64 10.35 8.77 -15.22
C ASP A 64 11.40 7.65 -15.33
N GLY A 65 11.07 6.43 -14.92
CA GLY A 65 11.98 5.28 -14.92
C GLY A 65 13.14 5.38 -13.92
N SER A 66 13.22 6.43 -13.11
CA SER A 66 14.35 6.70 -12.24
C SER A 66 14.34 5.99 -10.89
N GLY A 67 13.37 5.12 -10.64
CA GLY A 67 13.25 4.44 -9.34
C GLY A 67 11.91 3.78 -9.13
N VAL A 68 11.44 3.74 -7.88
CA VAL A 68 10.19 3.10 -7.47
C VAL A 68 9.26 4.10 -6.79
N ARG A 69 7.96 3.95 -7.03
CA ARG A 69 6.91 4.65 -6.30
C ARG A 69 6.15 3.63 -5.46
N VAL A 70 5.97 3.91 -4.18
CA VAL A 70 5.15 3.09 -3.27
C VAL A 70 4.14 3.99 -2.56
N SER A 71 2.89 3.57 -2.53
CA SER A 71 1.75 4.30 -1.99
C SER A 71 1.07 3.48 -0.90
N PHE A 72 0.67 4.13 0.18
CA PHE A 72 -0.01 3.53 1.33
C PHE A 72 -1.25 4.34 1.64
N ALA A 73 -2.44 3.73 1.58
CA ALA A 73 -3.68 4.32 2.05
C ALA A 73 -4.08 3.68 3.38
N GLY A 74 -4.19 4.51 4.40
CA GLY A 74 -4.56 4.08 5.75
C GLY A 74 -6.03 3.73 5.90
N PRO A 75 -6.46 3.36 7.10
CA PRO A 75 -7.85 3.06 7.37
C PRO A 75 -8.74 4.27 7.12
N PRO A 76 -9.96 4.07 6.62
CA PRO A 76 -10.92 5.17 6.45
C PRO A 76 -11.35 5.71 7.83
N HIS A 77 -11.49 7.01 7.93
CA HIS A 77 -12.17 7.66 9.05
C HIS A 77 -13.69 7.49 8.93
N GLY A 78 -14.44 7.86 9.99
CA GLY A 78 -15.89 7.65 10.05
C GLY A 78 -16.71 8.28 8.92
N ASP A 79 -16.15 9.24 8.18
CA ASP A 79 -16.73 9.89 7.00
C ASP A 79 -16.24 9.27 5.65
N GLY A 80 -15.53 8.15 5.71
CA GLY A 80 -14.97 7.45 4.56
C GLY A 80 -13.69 8.08 3.98
N ARG A 81 -13.25 9.23 4.50
CA ARG A 81 -11.98 9.86 4.10
C ARG A 81 -10.80 9.12 4.69
N ARG A 82 -9.70 9.13 3.98
CA ARG A 82 -8.48 8.48 4.46
C ARG A 82 -7.22 9.22 4.03
N LEU A 83 -6.16 8.96 4.76
CA LEU A 83 -4.85 9.52 4.49
C LEU A 83 -4.05 8.57 3.60
N ARG A 84 -3.44 9.12 2.54
CA ARG A 84 -2.52 8.39 1.67
C ARG A 84 -1.14 9.03 1.70
N LEU A 85 -0.11 8.21 1.89
CA LEU A 85 1.28 8.62 1.75
C LEU A 85 1.87 7.97 0.49
N VAL A 86 2.54 8.77 -0.32
CA VAL A 86 3.19 8.33 -1.57
C VAL A 86 4.67 8.66 -1.49
N PHE A 87 5.51 7.64 -1.56
CA PHE A 87 6.97 7.76 -1.57
C PHE A 87 7.47 7.50 -2.99
N GLY A 88 8.17 8.47 -3.56
CA GLY A 88 8.89 8.32 -4.82
C GLY A 88 10.39 8.22 -4.55
N VAL A 89 10.92 7.01 -4.51
CA VAL A 89 12.33 6.75 -4.19
C VAL A 89 13.13 6.68 -5.49
N GLY A 90 14.07 7.59 -5.65
CA GLY A 90 14.93 7.66 -6.83
C GLY A 90 16.06 6.64 -6.78
N SER A 91 16.69 6.41 -7.93
CA SER A 91 17.88 5.56 -8.08
C SER A 91 17.70 4.09 -7.66
N VAL A 92 16.47 3.61 -7.53
CA VAL A 92 16.16 2.22 -7.20
C VAL A 92 16.23 1.37 -8.47
N ARG A 93 16.96 0.25 -8.39
CA ARG A 93 16.98 -0.78 -9.43
C ARG A 93 16.27 -2.03 -8.93
N GLU A 94 15.47 -2.65 -9.78
CA GLU A 94 14.74 -3.86 -9.43
C GLU A 94 15.66 -4.95 -8.84
N GLY A 95 15.25 -5.50 -7.69
CA GLY A 95 15.96 -6.58 -7.00
C GLY A 95 17.27 -6.16 -6.31
N ARG A 96 17.60 -4.88 -6.22
CA ARG A 96 18.80 -4.36 -5.59
C ARG A 96 18.51 -3.59 -4.32
N ALA A 97 19.31 -3.81 -3.29
CA ALA A 97 19.36 -2.93 -2.13
C ALA A 97 19.94 -1.56 -2.50
N GLY A 98 19.61 -0.54 -1.70
CA GLY A 98 20.10 0.81 -1.88
C GLY A 98 20.24 1.55 -0.57
N HIS A 99 21.07 2.59 -0.56
CA HIS A 99 21.33 3.47 0.58
C HIS A 99 21.34 4.92 0.11
N ASP A 100 20.99 5.83 1.02
CA ASP A 100 21.02 7.28 0.80
C ASP A 100 20.29 7.71 -0.47
N LEU A 101 19.10 7.11 -0.69
CA LEU A 101 18.34 7.30 -1.91
C LEU A 101 17.49 8.57 -1.85
N PRO A 102 17.62 9.48 -2.86
CA PRO A 102 16.82 10.69 -2.91
C PRO A 102 15.34 10.34 -3.02
N THR A 103 14.52 11.00 -2.20
CA THR A 103 13.12 10.61 -2.05
C THR A 103 12.24 11.85 -2.04
N ASN A 104 11.13 11.81 -2.77
CA ASN A 104 10.02 12.75 -2.61
C ASN A 104 8.84 12.09 -1.90
N LEU A 105 8.08 12.90 -1.19
CA LEU A 105 6.92 12.47 -0.44
C LEU A 105 5.70 13.33 -0.78
N THR A 106 4.56 12.68 -0.96
CA THR A 106 3.26 13.35 -1.03
C THR A 106 2.32 12.72 0.01
N VAL A 107 1.63 13.58 0.76
CA VAL A 107 0.59 13.20 1.73
C VAL A 107 -0.72 13.75 1.21
N ILE A 108 -1.68 12.87 0.93
CA ILE A 108 -2.96 13.17 0.30
C ILE A 108 -4.09 12.87 1.28
N PHE A 109 -5.01 13.81 1.45
CA PHE A 109 -6.28 13.60 2.14
C PHE A 109 -7.32 13.21 1.10
N GLU A 110 -7.53 11.90 0.93
CA GLU A 110 -8.51 11.37 -0.03
C GLU A 110 -9.92 11.84 0.35
N GLY A 111 -10.66 12.38 -0.62
CA GLY A 111 -11.96 13.02 -0.40
C GLY A 111 -11.89 14.50 -0.02
N GLU A 112 -10.69 15.08 0.05
CA GLU A 112 -10.46 16.51 0.24
C GLU A 112 -9.53 17.05 -0.88
N GLU A 113 -9.70 18.31 -1.25
CA GLU A 113 -8.75 18.99 -2.17
C GLU A 113 -7.49 19.46 -1.42
N ARG A 114 -6.92 18.57 -0.59
CA ARG A 114 -5.79 18.89 0.26
C ARG A 114 -4.68 17.85 0.12
N LEU A 115 -3.52 18.33 -0.27
CA LEU A 115 -2.30 17.52 -0.29
C LEU A 115 -1.11 18.35 0.17
N PHE A 116 -0.10 17.66 0.69
CA PHE A 116 1.23 18.20 0.97
C PHE A 116 2.24 17.44 0.13
N SER A 117 3.16 18.15 -0.49
CA SER A 117 4.21 17.51 -1.27
C SER A 117 5.56 18.18 -1.04
N THR A 118 6.62 17.38 -1.00
CA THR A 118 7.99 17.87 -1.11
C THR A 118 8.25 18.24 -2.57
N ARG A 119 8.87 19.40 -2.80
CA ARG A 119 9.24 19.83 -4.15
C ARG A 119 10.61 19.28 -4.48
N GLY A 120 10.67 18.27 -5.34
CA GLY A 120 11.91 17.60 -5.69
C GLY A 120 12.18 16.34 -4.83
N ALA A 121 13.26 15.65 -5.15
CA ALA A 121 13.64 14.38 -4.52
C ALA A 121 14.76 14.53 -3.47
N ASP A 122 15.14 15.75 -3.14
CA ASP A 122 16.23 16.11 -2.22
C ASP A 122 15.75 16.49 -0.81
N HIS A 123 14.43 16.54 -0.61
CA HIS A 123 13.84 16.90 0.68
C HIS A 123 13.69 15.73 1.65
N CYS A 124 13.70 14.51 1.15
CA CYS A 124 13.71 13.30 1.97
C CYS A 124 14.80 12.35 1.48
N THR A 125 15.21 11.46 2.37
CA THR A 125 16.20 10.43 2.08
C THR A 125 15.69 9.10 2.60
N VAL A 126 15.82 8.04 1.81
CA VAL A 126 15.74 6.67 2.27
C VAL A 126 17.16 6.23 2.64
N ASP A 127 17.41 6.03 3.94
CA ASP A 127 18.72 5.60 4.45
C ASP A 127 19.07 4.19 4.00
N GLU A 128 18.06 3.32 4.02
CA GLU A 128 18.20 1.91 3.65
C GLU A 128 16.95 1.43 2.91
N LEU A 129 17.17 0.75 1.78
CA LEU A 129 16.13 0.06 1.02
C LEU A 129 16.55 -1.37 0.75
N ARG A 130 15.66 -2.31 1.02
CA ARG A 130 15.78 -3.72 0.66
C ARG A 130 14.59 -4.16 -0.16
N GLN A 131 14.81 -5.17 -1.01
CA GLN A 131 13.78 -5.74 -1.85
C GLN A 131 13.75 -7.26 -1.65
N GLU A 132 12.58 -7.79 -1.39
CA GLU A 132 12.33 -9.22 -1.24
C GLU A 132 11.29 -9.65 -2.27
N ARG A 133 11.54 -10.71 -2.99
CA ARG A 133 10.62 -11.21 -4.01
C ARG A 133 9.37 -11.80 -3.36
N VAL A 134 8.18 -11.44 -3.87
CA VAL A 134 6.89 -11.89 -3.35
C VAL A 134 6.25 -12.83 -4.37
N GLY A 135 5.89 -14.05 -3.91
CA GLY A 135 5.14 -15.03 -4.70
C GLY A 135 5.98 -15.85 -5.68
N ALA A 136 5.36 -16.95 -6.15
CA ALA A 136 5.91 -17.79 -7.21
C ALA A 136 5.57 -17.15 -8.57
N LEU A 137 6.56 -17.11 -9.47
CA LEU A 137 6.44 -16.29 -10.65
C LEU A 137 6.46 -17.15 -11.91
N GLY A 138 5.34 -17.10 -12.57
CA GLY A 138 5.24 -17.35 -13.99
C GLY A 138 4.54 -16.15 -14.62
N GLY A 139 5.19 -15.51 -15.60
CA GLY A 139 4.59 -14.37 -16.31
C GLY A 139 5.43 -13.11 -16.30
N PRO A 140 5.00 -12.06 -17.03
CA PRO A 140 5.76 -10.82 -17.20
C PRO A 140 5.78 -9.94 -15.96
N LYS A 141 4.92 -10.21 -14.97
CA LYS A 141 4.81 -9.42 -13.74
C LYS A 141 5.70 -9.97 -12.64
N ARG A 142 6.51 -9.10 -12.05
CA ARG A 142 7.37 -9.42 -10.91
C ARG A 142 6.98 -8.55 -9.73
N SER A 143 6.62 -9.18 -8.63
CA SER A 143 6.21 -8.50 -7.40
C SER A 143 7.31 -8.54 -6.35
N TRP A 144 7.55 -7.38 -5.74
CA TRP A 144 8.56 -7.18 -4.72
C TRP A 144 7.96 -6.54 -3.49
N ARG A 145 8.38 -7.02 -2.33
CA ARG A 145 8.23 -6.33 -1.06
C ARG A 145 9.36 -5.32 -0.95
N ILE A 146 9.03 -4.04 -0.96
CA ILE A 146 9.97 -2.94 -0.78
C ILE A 146 9.96 -2.57 0.70
N ILE A 147 11.09 -2.71 1.37
CA ILE A 147 11.30 -2.36 2.77
C ILE A 147 12.21 -1.16 2.77
N ALA A 148 11.77 -0.05 3.36
CA ALA A 148 12.57 1.17 3.39
C ALA A 148 12.36 1.95 4.68
N ARG A 149 13.42 2.60 5.15
CA ARG A 149 13.39 3.55 6.27
C ARG A 149 14.12 4.82 5.90
N GLY A 150 13.64 5.93 6.44
CA GLY A 150 14.23 7.23 6.12
C GLY A 150 13.55 8.38 6.85
N PHE A 151 13.86 9.58 6.40
CA PHE A 151 13.37 10.83 6.98
C PHE A 151 13.32 11.95 5.96
N CYS A 152 12.63 13.05 6.29
CA CYS A 152 12.67 14.28 5.51
C CYS A 152 13.41 15.36 6.31
N ILE A 153 14.26 16.12 5.63
CA ILE A 153 15.00 17.26 6.18
C ILE A 153 14.31 18.60 5.95
N ALA A 154 13.37 18.63 5.00
CA ALA A 154 12.58 19.80 4.68
C ALA A 154 11.08 19.49 4.66
N PRO A 155 10.22 20.45 5.00
CA PRO A 155 8.79 20.23 5.05
C PRO A 155 8.17 20.08 3.66
N ALA A 156 7.13 19.26 3.60
CA ALA A 156 6.17 19.23 2.51
C ALA A 156 5.17 20.39 2.68
N SER A 157 4.80 21.05 1.59
CA SER A 157 3.87 22.19 1.57
C SER A 157 2.65 21.90 0.71
N THR A 158 1.55 22.61 1.00
CA THR A 158 0.37 22.62 0.13
C THR A 158 0.59 23.54 -1.06
N LEU A 159 -0.29 23.43 -2.07
CA LEU A 159 -0.27 24.34 -3.23
C LEU A 159 -1.01 25.66 -2.94
N ASN A 160 -2.01 25.61 -2.07
CA ASN A 160 -3.01 26.69 -1.92
C ASN A 160 -2.95 27.41 -0.56
N SER A 161 -1.95 27.12 0.27
CA SER A 161 -1.76 27.78 1.58
C SER A 161 -0.32 27.69 2.05
N ASP A 162 0.02 28.40 3.12
CA ASP A 162 1.33 28.35 3.78
C ASP A 162 1.47 27.15 4.74
N ALA A 163 0.49 26.25 4.78
CA ALA A 163 0.52 25.10 5.64
C ALA A 163 1.65 24.14 5.24
N ARG A 164 2.38 23.67 6.24
CA ARG A 164 3.53 22.78 6.07
C ARG A 164 3.48 21.64 7.07
N ILE A 165 3.96 20.48 6.63
CA ILE A 165 4.19 19.32 7.49
C ILE A 165 5.60 18.80 7.29
N LEU A 166 6.21 18.29 8.35
CA LEU A 166 7.48 17.56 8.31
C LEU A 166 7.24 16.10 8.65
N VAL A 167 7.62 15.20 7.76
CA VAL A 167 7.69 13.77 8.06
C VAL A 167 9.09 13.46 8.53
N SER A 168 9.29 13.60 9.85
CA SER A 168 10.62 13.52 10.48
C SER A 168 11.22 12.12 10.46
N ARG A 169 10.40 11.08 10.27
CA ARG A 169 10.81 9.68 10.17
C ARG A 169 9.70 8.88 9.47
N PHE A 170 10.12 7.92 8.65
CA PHE A 170 9.25 6.90 8.11
C PHE A 170 9.98 5.55 8.02
N ASP A 171 9.19 4.48 8.09
CA ASP A 171 9.61 3.09 7.97
C ASP A 171 8.43 2.31 7.39
N PHE A 172 8.66 1.59 6.30
CA PHE A 172 7.57 0.88 5.63
C PHE A 172 8.01 -0.43 4.98
N ALA A 173 7.04 -1.31 4.79
CA ALA A 173 7.11 -2.43 3.88
C ALA A 173 5.85 -2.47 3.02
N GLY A 174 6.00 -2.30 1.71
CA GLY A 174 4.92 -2.25 0.74
C GLY A 174 5.22 -3.04 -0.52
N GLN A 175 4.20 -3.20 -1.36
CA GLN A 175 4.32 -3.92 -2.63
C GLN A 175 4.72 -2.98 -3.76
N ALA A 176 5.62 -3.46 -4.63
CA ALA A 176 5.83 -2.88 -5.95
C ALA A 176 5.83 -3.98 -7.02
N VAL A 177 5.14 -3.70 -8.13
CA VAL A 177 5.04 -4.60 -9.28
C VAL A 177 5.81 -3.99 -10.45
N PHE A 178 6.71 -4.79 -11.02
CA PHE A 178 7.45 -4.47 -12.23
C PHE A 178 6.94 -5.36 -13.36
N GLU A 179 6.83 -4.79 -14.53
CA GLU A 179 6.44 -5.49 -15.77
C GLU A 179 7.50 -5.21 -16.82
N ASP A 180 7.81 -6.19 -17.66
CA ASP A 180 8.63 -5.94 -18.83
C ASP A 180 7.81 -5.06 -19.79
N SER A 181 8.40 -3.99 -20.26
CA SER A 181 7.81 -3.23 -21.34
C SER A 181 7.74 -4.10 -22.60
N PRO A 182 6.62 -4.07 -23.34
CA PRO A 182 6.46 -4.82 -24.58
C PRO A 182 7.47 -4.39 -25.66
#